data_11bdbcecfa7d94ecebbd515e065fed7f
#
_entry.id   11bdbcecfa7d94ecebbd515e065fed7f
#
_cell.length_a   1.000
_cell.length_b   1.000
_cell.length_c   1.000
_cell.angle_alpha   90.00
_cell.angle_beta   90.00
_cell.angle_gamma   90.00
#
_symmetry.space_group_name_H-M   'P 1'
#
loop_
_entity.id
_entity.type
_entity.pdbx_description
1 polymer ?
#
loop_
_entity_poly.entity_id
_entity_poly.type
_entity_poly.pdbx_seq_one_letter_code
_entity_poly.pdbx_strand_id
1 'polypeptide(L)'
;MKNVLFLCTGNSARSILGEVIFNEVFGVHGRGYSAGSNPAGRVNPAALAELQRRGHSIEGLSSDSVEAFCDEGAPVIDVVISVCDNAAEDCPVWPGAGTPERLHWPFPDPADVVDEAEKAVAFAEVYEGLLEKLNDCFSES
;
A
#
# COMPACT_ATOMS: atom_id res chain seq x y z
N MET A 1 11.45 -2.27 -15.79
CA MET A 1 10.91 -1.66 -14.57
C MET A 1 9.42 -1.92 -14.49
N LYS A 2 8.92 -2.28 -13.34
CA LYS A 2 7.49 -2.59 -13.16
C LYS A 2 6.81 -1.48 -12.37
N ASN A 3 5.56 -1.20 -12.74
CA ASN A 3 4.69 -0.34 -11.95
C ASN A 3 3.86 -1.24 -11.03
N VAL A 4 4.01 -1.06 -9.73
CA VAL A 4 3.36 -1.88 -8.71
C VAL A 4 2.39 -0.99 -7.92
N LEU A 5 1.12 -1.40 -7.86
CA LEU A 5 0.11 -0.64 -7.13
C LEU A 5 -0.39 -1.44 -5.93
N PHE A 6 -0.35 -0.79 -4.77
CA PHE A 6 -0.91 -1.35 -3.54
C PHE A 6 -2.35 -0.86 -3.39
N LEU A 7 -3.26 -1.80 -3.27
CA LEU A 7 -4.70 -1.54 -3.29
C LEU A 7 -5.32 -1.94 -1.95
N CYS A 8 -6.05 -1.00 -1.36
CA CYS A 8 -6.87 -1.30 -0.19
C CYS A 8 -8.14 -0.46 -0.24
N THR A 9 -8.97 -0.50 0.79
CA THR A 9 -10.24 0.23 0.77
C THR A 9 -10.02 1.73 0.95
N GLY A 10 -9.36 2.13 2.02
CA GLY A 10 -9.26 3.55 2.41
C GLY A 10 -8.06 4.30 1.87
N ASN A 11 -7.06 3.60 1.37
CA ASN A 11 -5.78 4.20 0.94
C ASN A 11 -5.26 5.21 1.97
N SER A 12 -5.22 4.80 3.23
CA SER A 12 -4.76 5.68 4.30
C SER A 12 -3.67 5.08 5.17
N ALA A 13 -3.52 3.75 5.20
CA ALA A 13 -2.55 3.06 6.04
C ALA A 13 -1.79 1.97 5.29
N ARG A 14 -2.36 0.79 5.14
CA ARG A 14 -1.65 -0.39 4.60
C ARG A 14 -1.06 -0.18 3.21
N SER A 15 -1.84 0.35 2.28
CA SER A 15 -1.35 0.59 0.91
C SER A 15 -0.33 1.72 0.85
N ILE A 16 -0.46 2.72 1.71
CA ILE A 16 0.51 3.80 1.80
C ILE A 16 1.87 3.26 2.29
N LEU A 17 1.86 2.39 3.30
CA LEU A 17 3.09 1.76 3.76
C LEU A 17 3.75 0.98 2.63
N GLY A 18 2.96 0.21 1.88
CA GLY A 18 3.48 -0.57 0.75
C GLY A 18 4.12 0.30 -0.31
N GLU A 19 3.46 1.38 -0.68
CA GLU A 19 3.97 2.32 -1.68
C GLU A 19 5.34 2.88 -1.27
N VAL A 20 5.46 3.36 -0.04
CA VAL A 20 6.71 3.97 0.44
C VAL A 20 7.83 2.94 0.54
N ILE A 21 7.53 1.76 1.10
CA ILE A 21 8.53 0.70 1.21
C ILE A 21 9.05 0.33 -0.19
N PHE A 22 8.14 0.15 -1.15
CA PHE A 22 8.56 -0.21 -2.50
C PHE A 22 9.45 0.86 -3.11
N ASN A 23 9.05 2.12 -3.03
CA ASN A 23 9.82 3.21 -3.64
C ASN A 23 11.16 3.43 -2.97
N GLU A 24 11.25 3.29 -1.65
CA GLU A 24 12.47 3.56 -0.91
C GLU A 24 13.44 2.37 -0.86
N VAL A 25 12.91 1.16 -0.81
CA VAL A 25 13.73 -0.05 -0.64
C VAL A 25 13.89 -0.82 -1.93
N PHE A 26 12.84 -0.85 -2.77
CA PHE A 26 12.81 -1.64 -3.99
C PHE A 26 12.72 -0.79 -5.25
N GLY A 27 13.05 0.49 -5.16
CA GLY A 27 12.93 1.44 -6.28
C GLY A 27 13.73 1.05 -7.52
N VAL A 28 14.77 0.23 -7.38
CA VAL A 28 15.53 -0.28 -8.53
C VAL A 28 14.71 -1.22 -9.42
N HIS A 29 13.64 -1.81 -8.87
CA HIS A 29 12.77 -2.74 -9.58
C HIS A 29 11.59 -2.08 -10.27
N GLY A 30 11.31 -0.82 -9.97
CA GLY A 30 10.19 -0.12 -10.56
C GLY A 30 9.69 1.03 -9.71
N ARG A 31 8.41 1.34 -9.85
CA ARG A 31 7.76 2.40 -9.10
C ARG A 31 6.52 1.89 -8.39
N GLY A 32 6.34 2.29 -7.13
CA GLY A 32 5.18 1.95 -6.33
C GLY A 32 4.13 3.05 -6.36
N TYR A 33 2.88 2.63 -6.36
CA TYR A 33 1.70 3.50 -6.27
C TYR A 33 0.76 2.91 -5.23
N SER A 34 -0.21 3.68 -4.79
CA SER A 34 -1.27 3.18 -3.93
C SER A 34 -2.60 3.83 -4.27
N ALA A 35 -3.69 3.12 -4.01
CA ALA A 35 -5.02 3.64 -4.26
C ALA A 35 -6.03 2.87 -3.40
N GLY A 36 -7.24 3.43 -3.29
CA GLY A 36 -8.34 2.80 -2.57
C GLY A 36 -9.64 2.90 -3.33
N SER A 37 -10.55 1.97 -3.06
CA SER A 37 -11.89 1.98 -3.65
C SER A 37 -12.78 3.04 -3.00
N ASN A 38 -12.49 3.39 -1.75
CA ASN A 38 -13.21 4.41 -1.00
C ASN A 38 -12.20 5.20 -0.17
N PRO A 39 -11.42 6.08 -0.82
CA PRO A 39 -10.32 6.76 -0.13
C PRO A 39 -10.80 7.62 1.01
N ALA A 40 -10.07 7.57 2.11
CA ALA A 40 -10.38 8.34 3.31
C ALA A 40 -10.16 9.84 3.12
N GLY A 41 -9.41 10.22 2.08
CA GLY A 41 -9.12 11.60 1.79
C GLY A 41 -7.87 12.14 2.46
N ARG A 42 -7.26 11.36 3.36
CA ARG A 42 -6.02 11.74 4.03
C ARG A 42 -5.28 10.49 4.49
N VAL A 43 -3.96 10.62 4.59
CA VAL A 43 -3.11 9.55 5.08
C VAL A 43 -3.23 9.47 6.61
N ASN A 44 -3.30 8.25 7.14
CA ASN A 44 -3.43 8.05 8.59
C ASN A 44 -2.18 8.55 9.31
N PRO A 45 -2.32 9.38 10.35
CA PRO A 45 -1.16 9.90 11.08
C PRO A 45 -0.26 8.82 11.69
N ALA A 46 -0.82 7.69 12.11
CA ALA A 46 -0.02 6.59 12.65
C ALA A 46 0.83 5.92 11.57
N ALA A 47 0.34 5.89 10.32
CA ALA A 47 1.14 5.40 9.19
C ALA A 47 2.32 6.35 8.94
N LEU A 48 2.08 7.66 8.97
CA LEU A 48 3.12 8.66 8.81
C LEU A 48 4.17 8.54 9.92
N ALA A 49 3.74 8.34 11.16
CA ALA A 49 4.65 8.19 12.29
C ALA A 49 5.54 6.95 12.13
N GLU A 50 4.96 5.84 11.69
CA GLU A 50 5.74 4.61 11.45
C GLU A 50 6.80 4.82 10.37
N LEU A 51 6.42 5.47 9.27
CA LEU A 51 7.35 5.75 8.17
C LEU A 51 8.48 6.67 8.61
N GLN A 52 8.16 7.73 9.34
CA GLN A 52 9.19 8.66 9.85
C GLN A 52 10.14 7.96 10.82
N ARG A 53 9.61 7.11 11.69
CA ARG A 53 10.44 6.33 12.62
C ARG A 53 11.42 5.42 11.89
N ARG A 54 11.04 4.94 10.70
CA ARG A 54 11.88 4.09 9.86
C ARG A 54 12.82 4.88 8.94
N GLY A 55 12.80 6.21 9.03
CA GLY A 55 13.69 7.08 8.26
C GLY A 55 13.19 7.41 6.86
N HIS A 56 11.92 7.16 6.56
CA HIS A 56 11.36 7.47 5.25
C HIS A 56 10.80 8.88 5.20
N SER A 57 10.86 9.49 4.02
CA SER A 57 10.19 10.76 3.75
C SER A 57 8.69 10.51 3.61
N ILE A 58 7.88 11.42 4.17
CA ILE A 58 6.42 11.37 4.05
C ILE A 58 5.88 12.45 3.11
N GLU A 59 6.76 13.15 2.42
CA GLU A 59 6.36 14.21 1.50
C GLU A 59 5.63 13.64 0.28
N GLY A 60 4.57 14.32 -0.14
CA GLY A 60 3.82 13.95 -1.35
C GLY A 60 2.88 12.78 -1.21
N LEU A 61 2.72 12.22 -0.01
CA LEU A 61 1.81 11.11 0.20
C LEU A 61 0.37 11.63 0.26
N SER A 62 -0.53 10.89 -0.39
CA SER A 62 -1.95 11.25 -0.44
C SER A 62 -2.82 10.01 -0.48
N SER A 63 -4.10 10.20 -0.12
CA SER A 63 -5.11 9.15 -0.21
C SER A 63 -5.84 9.34 -1.54
N ASP A 64 -5.69 8.37 -2.44
CA ASP A 64 -6.18 8.49 -3.82
C ASP A 64 -7.17 7.38 -4.16
N SER A 65 -8.07 7.70 -5.10
CA SER A 65 -9.04 6.76 -5.62
C SER A 65 -8.44 5.91 -6.74
N VAL A 66 -8.85 4.64 -6.82
CA VAL A 66 -8.50 3.78 -7.97
C VAL A 66 -8.94 4.39 -9.29
N GLU A 67 -9.96 5.26 -9.28
CA GLU A 67 -10.46 5.92 -10.48
C GLU A 67 -9.40 6.80 -11.15
N ALA A 68 -8.43 7.30 -10.38
CA ALA A 68 -7.33 8.08 -10.94
C ALA A 68 -6.47 7.26 -11.89
N PHE A 69 -6.49 5.94 -11.75
CA PHE A 69 -5.71 5.02 -12.60
C PHE A 69 -6.52 4.49 -13.79
N CYS A 70 -7.78 4.90 -13.91
CA CYS A 70 -8.63 4.55 -15.06
C CYS A 70 -8.57 5.60 -16.15
N ASP A 71 -8.00 6.77 -15.88
CA ASP A 71 -7.95 7.89 -16.81
C ASP A 71 -6.91 7.65 -17.90
N GLU A 72 -7.18 8.22 -19.06
CA GLU A 72 -6.21 8.24 -20.15
C GLU A 72 -4.96 9.00 -19.69
N GLY A 73 -3.80 8.42 -19.92
CA GLY A 73 -2.55 8.99 -19.47
C GLY A 73 -2.08 8.51 -18.09
N ALA A 74 -2.92 7.75 -17.38
CA ALA A 74 -2.51 7.13 -16.12
C ALA A 74 -1.42 6.08 -16.38
N PRO A 75 -0.53 5.83 -15.40
CA PRO A 75 0.50 4.81 -15.59
C PRO A 75 -0.13 3.43 -15.76
N VAL A 76 0.47 2.62 -16.62
CA VAL A 76 0.06 1.22 -16.78
C VAL A 76 0.60 0.43 -15.60
N ILE A 77 -0.28 -0.23 -14.88
CA ILE A 77 0.09 -1.01 -13.71
C ILE A 77 0.40 -2.45 -14.13
N ASP A 78 1.56 -2.94 -13.76
CA ASP A 78 2.01 -4.29 -14.10
C ASP A 78 1.63 -5.31 -13.03
N VAL A 79 1.61 -4.89 -11.77
CA VAL A 79 1.27 -5.74 -10.63
C VAL A 79 0.34 -4.98 -9.69
N VAL A 80 -0.77 -5.59 -9.32
CA VAL A 80 -1.69 -5.05 -8.31
C VAL A 80 -1.60 -5.96 -7.09
N ILE A 81 -1.26 -5.36 -5.95
CA ILE A 81 -1.16 -6.08 -4.68
C ILE A 81 -2.25 -5.55 -3.75
N SER A 82 -3.28 -6.36 -3.51
CA SER A 82 -4.31 -5.98 -2.55
C SER A 82 -3.86 -6.38 -1.15
N VAL A 83 -3.97 -5.44 -0.22
CA VAL A 83 -3.47 -5.60 1.15
C VAL A 83 -4.57 -5.51 2.21
N CYS A 84 -5.82 -5.51 1.79
CA CYS A 84 -6.96 -5.51 2.69
C CYS A 84 -7.26 -6.92 3.19
N ASP A 85 -7.94 -7.01 4.34
CA ASP A 85 -8.32 -8.27 4.95
C ASP A 85 -9.73 -8.66 4.50
N ASN A 86 -9.83 -9.64 3.59
CA ASN A 86 -11.11 -10.11 3.06
C ASN A 86 -12.07 -10.64 4.13
N ALA A 87 -11.55 -11.09 5.26
CA ALA A 87 -12.40 -11.60 6.32
C ALA A 87 -13.14 -10.48 7.06
N ALA A 88 -12.60 -9.26 7.04
CA ALA A 88 -13.14 -8.12 7.75
C ALA A 88 -13.72 -7.04 6.84
N GLU A 89 -13.39 -7.05 5.57
CA GLU A 89 -13.77 -5.99 4.63
C GLU A 89 -13.84 -6.51 3.20
N ASP A 90 -14.56 -5.79 2.34
CA ASP A 90 -14.62 -6.10 0.91
C ASP A 90 -13.40 -5.53 0.22
N CYS A 91 -12.56 -6.42 -0.31
CA CYS A 91 -11.40 -5.99 -1.08
C CYS A 91 -11.83 -5.48 -2.47
N PRO A 92 -11.31 -4.33 -2.90
CA PRO A 92 -11.64 -3.82 -4.23
C PRO A 92 -11.04 -4.67 -5.34
N VAL A 93 -11.66 -4.59 -6.52
CA VAL A 93 -11.16 -5.20 -7.75
C VAL A 93 -10.53 -4.10 -8.59
N TRP A 94 -9.41 -4.38 -9.23
CA TRP A 94 -8.74 -3.40 -10.08
C TRP A 94 -9.62 -3.04 -11.30
N PRO A 95 -10.04 -1.78 -11.42
CA PRO A 95 -10.90 -1.34 -12.53
C PRO A 95 -10.12 -0.76 -13.71
N GLY A 96 -8.80 -0.60 -13.58
CA GLY A 96 -7.98 0.05 -14.59
C GLY A 96 -7.74 -0.81 -15.84
N ALA A 97 -7.05 -0.22 -16.79
CA ALA A 97 -6.74 -0.87 -18.07
C ALA A 97 -5.69 -1.96 -17.91
N GLY A 98 -5.70 -2.91 -18.85
CA GLY A 98 -4.72 -3.97 -18.90
C GLY A 98 -5.07 -5.16 -18.04
N THR A 99 -4.14 -6.11 -17.99
CA THR A 99 -4.30 -7.34 -17.21
C THR A 99 -3.08 -7.50 -16.29
N PRO A 100 -3.00 -6.69 -15.22
CA PRO A 100 -1.86 -6.78 -14.32
C PRO A 100 -1.85 -8.11 -13.59
N GLU A 101 -0.68 -8.54 -13.18
CA GLU A 101 -0.55 -9.66 -12.25
C GLU A 101 -1.22 -9.24 -10.93
N ARG A 102 -1.99 -10.13 -10.33
CA ARG A 102 -2.74 -9.82 -9.11
C ARG A 102 -2.23 -10.67 -7.96
N LEU A 103 -1.80 -9.99 -6.91
CA LEU A 103 -1.37 -10.65 -5.67
C LEU A 103 -2.29 -10.18 -4.55
N HIS A 104 -2.49 -11.02 -3.56
CA HIS A 104 -3.30 -10.69 -2.39
C HIS A 104 -2.53 -11.02 -1.13
N TRP A 105 -2.17 -9.98 -0.37
CA TRP A 105 -1.46 -10.11 0.90
C TRP A 105 -2.34 -9.51 2.00
N PRO A 106 -3.23 -10.31 2.60
CA PRO A 106 -4.16 -9.77 3.60
C PRO A 106 -3.44 -9.34 4.88
N PHE A 107 -3.69 -8.12 5.30
CA PHE A 107 -3.23 -7.59 6.57
C PHE A 107 -4.41 -7.01 7.32
N PRO A 108 -4.53 -7.27 8.63
CA PRO A 108 -5.57 -6.61 9.42
C PRO A 108 -5.33 -5.11 9.42
N ASP A 109 -6.42 -4.33 9.50
CA ASP A 109 -6.29 -2.87 9.47
C ASP A 109 -5.73 -2.39 10.82
N PRO A 110 -4.49 -1.88 10.85
CA PRO A 110 -3.90 -1.42 12.11
C PRO A 110 -4.58 -0.17 12.67
N ALA A 111 -5.33 0.55 11.83
CA ALA A 111 -6.07 1.73 12.29
C ALA A 111 -7.27 1.36 13.17
N ASP A 112 -7.73 0.11 13.13
CA ASP A 112 -8.83 -0.38 13.97
C ASP A 112 -8.41 -0.62 15.42
N VAL A 113 -7.11 -0.63 15.70
CA VAL A 113 -6.61 -0.81 17.05
C VAL A 113 -6.81 0.48 17.84
N VAL A 114 -7.44 0.39 18.99
CA VAL A 114 -7.85 1.57 19.77
C VAL A 114 -6.73 2.09 20.69
N ASP A 115 -6.01 1.20 21.35
CA ASP A 115 -4.93 1.57 22.26
C ASP A 115 -3.72 2.10 21.46
N GLU A 116 -3.21 3.28 21.83
CA GLU A 116 -2.14 3.94 21.07
C GLU A 116 -0.84 3.11 21.03
N ALA A 117 -0.47 2.48 22.14
CA ALA A 117 0.74 1.65 22.17
C ALA A 117 0.57 0.40 21.33
N GLU A 118 -0.60 -0.25 21.41
CA GLU A 118 -0.89 -1.42 20.61
C GLU A 118 -1.05 -1.07 19.13
N LYS A 119 -1.58 0.12 18.82
CA LYS A 119 -1.69 0.61 17.45
C LYS A 119 -0.29 0.77 16.84
N ALA A 120 0.65 1.35 17.58
CA ALA A 120 2.02 1.50 17.09
C ALA A 120 2.64 0.13 16.77
N VAL A 121 2.40 -0.87 17.61
CA VAL A 121 2.87 -2.24 17.36
C VAL A 121 2.19 -2.81 16.11
N ALA A 122 0.89 -2.59 15.96
CA ALA A 122 0.15 -3.09 14.79
C ALA A 122 0.69 -2.49 13.49
N PHE A 123 0.98 -1.20 13.47
CA PHE A 123 1.58 -0.57 12.29
C PHE A 123 2.98 -1.11 12.01
N ALA A 124 3.78 -1.35 13.05
CA ALA A 124 5.11 -1.94 12.88
C ALA A 124 5.02 -3.35 12.30
N GLU A 125 4.05 -4.15 12.75
CA GLU A 125 3.86 -5.50 12.23
C GLU A 125 3.45 -5.50 10.75
N VAL A 126 2.58 -4.57 10.35
CA VAL A 126 2.19 -4.44 8.94
C VAL A 126 3.40 -4.01 8.10
N TYR A 127 4.18 -3.05 8.59
CA TYR A 127 5.39 -2.61 7.90
C TYR A 127 6.35 -3.79 7.69
N GLU A 128 6.66 -4.52 8.74
CA GLU A 128 7.57 -5.67 8.66
C GLU A 128 7.03 -6.77 7.75
N GLY A 129 5.74 -7.04 7.81
CA GLY A 129 5.10 -8.04 6.96
C GLY A 129 5.16 -7.66 5.49
N LEU A 130 4.92 -6.39 5.16
CA LEU A 130 5.02 -5.87 3.80
C LEU A 130 6.46 -5.97 3.29
N LEU A 131 7.42 -5.57 4.13
CA LEU A 131 8.83 -5.62 3.75
C LEU A 131 9.27 -7.05 3.45
N GLU A 132 8.86 -8.00 4.28
CA GLU A 132 9.16 -9.42 4.09
C GLU A 132 8.56 -9.95 2.78
N LYS A 133 7.29 -9.64 2.53
CA LYS A 133 6.61 -10.07 1.30
C LYS A 133 7.26 -9.47 0.05
N LEU A 134 7.59 -8.19 0.10
CA LEU A 134 8.25 -7.53 -1.02
C LEU A 134 9.64 -8.09 -1.25
N ASN A 135 10.37 -8.37 -0.18
CA ASN A 135 11.69 -8.96 -0.29
C ASN A 135 11.63 -10.34 -0.97
N ASP A 136 10.63 -11.16 -0.63
CA ASP A 136 10.43 -12.46 -1.26
C ASP A 136 10.09 -12.34 -2.75
N CYS A 137 9.35 -11.30 -3.14
CA CYS A 137 8.91 -11.11 -4.52
C CYS A 137 9.95 -10.42 -5.40
N PHE A 138 10.70 -9.47 -4.85
CA PHE A 138 11.58 -8.59 -5.63
C PHE A 138 13.06 -8.71 -5.26
N SER A 139 13.38 -9.54 -4.30
CA SER A 139 14.77 -9.81 -3.96
C SER A 139 15.45 -10.58 -5.09
N GLU A 140 16.62 -10.14 -5.47
CA GLU A 140 17.44 -10.94 -6.38
C GLU A 140 18.26 -11.92 -5.57
N SER A 141 18.08 -13.15 -5.89
CA SER A 141 18.82 -14.23 -5.26
C SER A 141 20.19 -14.42 -5.91
#